data_581e692be306ebb4db5ffd74dfc805b6
#
_entry.id   581e692be306ebb4db5ffd74dfc805b6
#
_cell.length_a   1.000
_cell.length_b   1.000
_cell.length_c   1.000
_cell.angle_alpha   90.00
_cell.angle_beta   90.00
_cell.angle_gamma   90.00
#
_symmetry.space_group_name_H-M   'P 1'
#
loop_
_entity.id
_entity.type
_entity.pdbx_description
1 polymer ?
#
loop_
_entity_poly.entity_id
_entity_poly.type
_entity_poly.pdbx_seq_one_letter_code
_entity_poly.pdbx_strand_id
1 'polypeptide(L)'
;MHITSSFARKAPCHLLRESYWQDGKVKKRTLANLSPLPQNLIDLLRLALANRLPLGNDGSGLLPGPARQHGAVSAILGTIRQLRLDRVLFHRPSRSRSLVLAMLVCRLLRPGSKLRVERELGPAGQSTLAALLAVRNASADDLYQAMDWLAPRQHAIERKLAAAHLDGAPLALYDVSSSYLEGSRCELAARGYSRDHRGDRPQIVYGLLCSPEGCPIAVQAFAGNTADPATLADQVRALRERFGLRRVALVGDRGMIAQTRIDEDLKPAGFDWITALRNDTIRRLANEQVIQPGLFDTWGLASVTGEDFPGERLLVCCNPLVAAERRRKREELLRATETEAAQLAARYTAGKYDRDEFNRRLGGLRRRKMGKHFEWTFEEGTGAFSSRRKDESIRAEGRLDGIYVIRTSLEQEALGDRETVAAYKSLARVERAFRSMKSLLAVRPVFHWKERRVRAHLLLCMLAYYVEWHMRQRLAPLLFADEREDLPGGPVSPRQRSEEAKAKDRTRRTQQGDLPLQSFPDLLGSLSSLAAME
;
A
#
# COMPACT_ATOMS: atom_id res chain seq x y z
N MET A 1 14.15 -46.43 3.16
CA MET A 1 14.92 -46.76 4.40
C MET A 1 14.21 -47.88 5.15
N HIS A 2 14.95 -48.77 5.83
CA HIS A 2 14.41 -49.86 6.62
C HIS A 2 15.36 -50.20 7.76
N ILE A 3 14.84 -50.80 8.85
CA ILE A 3 15.66 -51.26 9.97
C ILE A 3 15.92 -52.77 9.83
N THR A 4 17.19 -53.15 9.77
CA THR A 4 17.59 -54.57 9.80
C THR A 4 18.07 -54.93 11.21
N SER A 5 17.59 -56.07 11.68
CA SER A 5 18.05 -56.61 12.98
C SER A 5 18.79 -57.91 12.74
N SER A 6 19.94 -58.01 13.38
CA SER A 6 20.74 -59.25 13.40
C SER A 6 21.04 -59.67 14.85
N PHE A 7 20.99 -60.97 15.13
CA PHE A 7 21.30 -61.51 16.42
C PHE A 7 22.71 -62.13 16.33
N ALA A 8 23.71 -61.41 16.72
CA ALA A 8 25.08 -61.89 16.81
C ALA A 8 25.56 -61.85 18.25
N ARG A 9 25.75 -63.02 18.80
CA ARG A 9 26.54 -63.40 19.99
C ARG A 9 26.22 -62.86 21.38
N LYS A 10 25.43 -61.90 21.67
CA LYS A 10 24.97 -61.55 23.04
C LYS A 10 23.99 -60.36 23.11
N ALA A 11 23.81 -59.62 22.06
CA ALA A 11 22.84 -58.52 22.02
C ALA A 11 22.31 -58.31 20.59
N PRO A 12 21.04 -57.91 20.43
CA PRO A 12 20.47 -57.60 19.13
C PRO A 12 21.16 -56.34 18.56
N CYS A 13 21.59 -56.40 17.30
CA CYS A 13 22.14 -55.28 16.57
C CYS A 13 21.09 -54.74 15.62
N HIS A 14 20.71 -53.46 15.78
CA HIS A 14 19.69 -52.78 14.97
C HIS A 14 20.35 -51.67 14.12
N LEU A 15 20.28 -51.81 12.79
CA LEU A 15 20.88 -50.86 11.86
C LEU A 15 19.79 -50.23 10.96
N LEU A 16 19.81 -48.89 10.88
CA LEU A 16 19.05 -48.17 9.87
C LEU A 16 19.80 -48.24 8.54
N ARG A 17 19.17 -48.79 7.51
CA ARG A 17 19.75 -48.99 6.18
C ARG A 17 18.91 -48.37 5.08
N GLU A 18 19.58 -47.94 4.03
CA GLU A 18 18.97 -47.51 2.78
C GLU A 18 19.42 -48.44 1.65
N SER A 19 18.43 -48.86 0.82
CA SER A 19 18.72 -49.60 -0.41
C SER A 19 18.73 -48.61 -1.60
N TYR A 20 19.72 -48.72 -2.47
CA TYR A 20 19.86 -47.91 -3.67
C TYR A 20 20.38 -48.78 -4.83
N TRP A 21 20.09 -48.37 -6.04
CA TRP A 21 20.57 -49.05 -7.24
C TRP A 21 21.92 -48.49 -7.69
N GLN A 22 22.89 -49.37 -7.92
CA GLN A 22 24.18 -49.04 -8.51
C GLN A 22 24.67 -50.23 -9.34
N ASP A 23 25.11 -49.98 -10.58
CA ASP A 23 25.64 -50.97 -11.53
C ASP A 23 24.69 -52.17 -11.77
N GLY A 24 23.40 -51.90 -11.89
CA GLY A 24 22.37 -52.95 -12.10
C GLY A 24 22.07 -53.83 -10.91
N LYS A 25 22.64 -53.50 -9.70
CA LYS A 25 22.42 -54.28 -8.47
C LYS A 25 21.93 -53.40 -7.35
N VAL A 26 21.09 -53.95 -6.47
CA VAL A 26 20.64 -53.28 -5.23
C VAL A 26 21.78 -53.37 -4.20
N LYS A 27 22.34 -52.21 -3.85
CA LYS A 27 23.29 -52.06 -2.75
C LYS A 27 22.60 -51.52 -1.50
N LYS A 28 23.12 -51.85 -0.32
CA LYS A 28 22.61 -51.35 0.96
C LYS A 28 23.71 -50.58 1.67
N ARG A 29 23.43 -49.34 2.11
CA ARG A 29 24.32 -48.60 3.00
C ARG A 29 23.71 -48.45 4.38
N THR A 30 24.53 -48.52 5.43
CA THR A 30 24.10 -48.25 6.80
C THR A 30 24.16 -46.75 7.06
N LEU A 31 23.04 -46.19 7.51
CA LEU A 31 22.93 -44.79 7.84
C LEU A 31 23.17 -44.51 9.32
N ALA A 32 22.70 -45.39 10.20
CA ALA A 32 22.90 -45.26 11.64
C ALA A 32 22.84 -46.63 12.36
N ASN A 33 23.54 -46.73 13.52
CA ASN A 33 23.41 -47.84 14.46
C ASN A 33 22.41 -47.43 15.55
N LEU A 34 21.25 -48.15 15.58
CA LEU A 34 20.17 -47.89 16.52
C LEU A 34 20.22 -48.80 17.75
N SER A 35 21.23 -49.67 17.85
CA SER A 35 21.36 -50.67 18.96
C SER A 35 21.45 -50.03 20.36
N PRO A 36 21.96 -48.80 20.54
CA PRO A 36 21.95 -48.13 21.85
C PRO A 36 20.56 -47.62 22.29
N LEU A 37 19.58 -47.59 21.37
CA LEU A 37 18.27 -47.09 21.71
C LEU A 37 17.42 -48.17 22.42
N PRO A 38 16.49 -47.81 23.32
CA PRO A 38 15.53 -48.72 23.91
C PRO A 38 14.69 -49.40 22.84
N GLN A 39 14.32 -50.68 23.08
CA GLN A 39 13.60 -51.50 22.10
C GLN A 39 12.25 -50.85 21.64
N ASN A 40 11.54 -50.24 22.57
CA ASN A 40 10.28 -49.52 22.28
C ASN A 40 10.48 -48.36 21.28
N LEU A 41 11.61 -47.62 21.33
CA LEU A 41 11.94 -46.59 20.35
C LEU A 41 12.31 -47.18 19.00
N ILE A 42 12.99 -48.34 18.96
CA ILE A 42 13.32 -49.02 17.71
C ILE A 42 12.03 -49.52 17.03
N ASP A 43 11.09 -50.05 17.80
CA ASP A 43 9.80 -50.49 17.28
C ASP A 43 8.92 -49.34 16.80
N LEU A 44 8.95 -48.20 17.50
CA LEU A 44 8.31 -46.96 17.06
C LEU A 44 8.91 -46.45 15.73
N LEU A 45 10.23 -46.46 15.60
CA LEU A 45 10.93 -46.11 14.36
C LEU A 45 10.60 -47.08 13.21
N ARG A 46 10.43 -48.37 13.48
CA ARG A 46 9.97 -49.33 12.47
C ARG A 46 8.58 -49.02 11.97
N LEU A 47 7.68 -48.70 12.89
CA LEU A 47 6.31 -48.31 12.56
C LEU A 47 6.29 -46.99 11.79
N ALA A 48 7.12 -46.01 12.16
CA ALA A 48 7.28 -44.76 11.44
C ALA A 48 7.80 -44.97 10.00
N LEU A 49 8.82 -45.80 9.83
CA LEU A 49 9.39 -46.15 8.52
C LEU A 49 8.43 -46.98 7.64
N ALA A 50 7.49 -47.72 8.26
CA ALA A 50 6.42 -48.40 7.57
C ALA A 50 5.17 -47.51 7.33
N ASN A 51 5.23 -46.22 7.67
CA ASN A 51 4.08 -45.31 7.71
C ASN A 51 2.92 -45.80 8.59
N ARG A 52 3.23 -46.50 9.68
CA ARG A 52 2.26 -47.07 10.63
C ARG A 52 2.67 -46.66 12.04
N LEU A 53 2.30 -45.48 12.50
CA LEU A 53 2.43 -45.10 13.90
C LEU A 53 1.18 -45.46 14.67
N PRO A 54 1.25 -46.30 15.74
CA PRO A 54 0.07 -46.59 16.53
C PRO A 54 -0.35 -45.39 17.38
N LEU A 55 -1.64 -45.10 17.41
CA LEU A 55 -2.25 -44.25 18.41
C LEU A 55 -3.23 -45.10 19.23
N GLY A 56 -2.98 -45.10 20.54
CA GLY A 56 -3.89 -45.73 21.50
C GLY A 56 -3.78 -47.25 21.65
N ASN A 57 -4.40 -47.75 22.70
CA ASN A 57 -4.46 -49.18 23.05
C ASN A 57 -5.32 -50.04 22.12
N ASP A 58 -5.90 -49.46 21.06
CA ASP A 58 -6.84 -50.13 20.14
C ASP A 58 -6.21 -50.57 18.82
N GLY A 59 -4.89 -50.41 18.65
CA GLY A 59 -4.18 -50.87 17.45
C GLY A 59 -4.48 -50.10 16.17
N SER A 60 -5.26 -49.01 16.21
CA SER A 60 -5.48 -48.14 15.07
C SER A 60 -4.22 -47.29 14.80
N GLY A 61 -3.48 -47.63 13.75
CA GLY A 61 -2.29 -46.82 13.35
C GLY A 61 -2.73 -45.49 12.73
N LEU A 62 -2.23 -44.39 13.25
CA LEU A 62 -2.28 -43.12 12.50
C LEU A 62 -1.38 -43.23 11.27
N LEU A 63 -1.98 -43.17 10.11
CA LEU A 63 -1.24 -42.80 8.91
C LEU A 63 -1.01 -41.30 8.97
N PRO A 64 0.24 -40.82 9.04
CA PRO A 64 0.47 -39.39 8.99
C PRO A 64 -0.09 -38.85 7.68
N GLY A 65 -1.07 -37.98 7.78
CA GLY A 65 -1.61 -37.25 6.65
C GLY A 65 -0.56 -36.28 6.04
N PRO A 66 -0.86 -35.66 4.92
CA PRO A 66 0.07 -34.71 4.32
C PRO A 66 0.30 -33.52 5.26
N ALA A 67 1.56 -33.17 5.46
CA ALA A 67 1.93 -31.95 6.20
C ALA A 67 1.42 -30.73 5.45
N ARG A 68 0.65 -29.88 6.13
CA ARG A 68 0.06 -28.67 5.55
C ARG A 68 0.58 -27.42 6.24
N GLN A 69 0.79 -26.35 5.47
CA GLN A 69 1.19 -25.05 6.00
C GLN A 69 0.18 -24.54 7.01
N HIS A 70 0.63 -24.23 8.22
CA HIS A 70 -0.23 -23.88 9.35
C HIS A 70 0.10 -22.52 9.95
N GLY A 71 1.37 -22.20 10.16
CA GLY A 71 1.77 -21.07 10.97
C GLY A 71 1.26 -19.72 10.47
N ALA A 72 1.43 -19.42 9.18
CA ALA A 72 0.93 -18.16 8.61
C ALA A 72 -0.61 -18.08 8.62
N VAL A 73 -1.31 -19.18 8.33
CA VAL A 73 -2.78 -19.25 8.41
C VAL A 73 -3.25 -18.97 9.83
N SER A 74 -2.62 -19.61 10.81
CA SER A 74 -2.95 -19.44 12.24
C SER A 74 -2.66 -18.02 12.73
N ALA A 75 -1.55 -17.39 12.30
CA ALA A 75 -1.22 -16.02 12.65
C ALA A 75 -2.27 -15.03 12.12
N ILE A 76 -2.68 -15.18 10.86
CA ILE A 76 -3.72 -14.33 10.26
C ILE A 76 -5.08 -14.56 10.91
N LEU A 77 -5.51 -15.81 11.08
CA LEU A 77 -6.78 -16.11 11.73
C LEU A 77 -6.78 -15.70 13.21
N GLY A 78 -5.64 -15.85 13.91
CA GLY A 78 -5.44 -15.35 15.25
C GLY A 78 -5.65 -13.84 15.33
N THR A 79 -5.04 -13.09 14.41
CA THR A 79 -5.23 -11.63 14.30
C THR A 79 -6.70 -11.28 14.03
N ILE A 80 -7.35 -11.95 13.07
CA ILE A 80 -8.77 -11.74 12.76
C ILE A 80 -9.65 -11.94 14.01
N ARG A 81 -9.38 -13.01 14.79
CA ARG A 81 -10.13 -13.29 16.03
C ARG A 81 -9.88 -12.26 17.13
N GLN A 82 -8.64 -11.84 17.33
CA GLN A 82 -8.28 -10.80 18.30
C GLN A 82 -8.94 -9.46 17.96
N LEU A 83 -9.04 -9.11 16.69
CA LEU A 83 -9.73 -7.91 16.19
C LEU A 83 -11.26 -8.09 16.19
N ARG A 84 -11.75 -9.26 16.50
CA ARG A 84 -13.18 -9.63 16.38
C ARG A 84 -13.74 -9.35 14.97
N LEU A 85 -12.88 -9.36 13.94
CA LEU A 85 -13.28 -9.03 12.56
C LEU A 85 -14.31 -10.06 12.04
N ASP A 86 -14.24 -11.30 12.49
CA ASP A 86 -15.26 -12.32 12.21
C ASP A 86 -16.66 -11.89 12.70
N ARG A 87 -16.75 -11.24 13.87
CA ARG A 87 -18.01 -10.70 14.43
C ARG A 87 -18.40 -9.37 13.79
N VAL A 88 -17.42 -8.57 13.36
CA VAL A 88 -17.65 -7.35 12.57
C VAL A 88 -18.34 -7.71 11.26
N LEU A 89 -17.86 -8.75 10.56
CA LEU A 89 -18.47 -9.26 9.33
C LEU A 89 -19.90 -9.74 9.58
N PHE A 90 -20.11 -10.58 10.57
CA PHE A 90 -21.42 -11.06 10.97
C PHE A 90 -21.37 -11.73 12.34
N HIS A 91 -22.31 -11.42 13.24
CA HIS A 91 -22.30 -11.87 14.62
C HIS A 91 -22.46 -13.41 14.76
N ARG A 92 -23.20 -14.05 13.86
CA ARG A 92 -23.42 -15.51 13.86
C ARG A 92 -22.44 -16.23 12.95
N PRO A 93 -21.91 -17.41 13.35
CA PRO A 93 -21.19 -18.29 12.44
C PRO A 93 -22.06 -18.68 11.23
N SER A 94 -21.46 -18.65 10.05
CA SER A 94 -22.12 -19.11 8.82
C SER A 94 -21.08 -19.52 7.78
N ARG A 95 -21.45 -20.42 6.85
CA ARG A 95 -20.58 -20.85 5.76
C ARG A 95 -20.09 -19.65 4.93
N SER A 96 -20.98 -18.69 4.61
CA SER A 96 -20.60 -17.49 3.86
C SER A 96 -19.57 -16.65 4.60
N ARG A 97 -19.69 -16.47 5.94
CA ARG A 97 -18.71 -15.78 6.74
C ARG A 97 -17.36 -16.50 6.72
N SER A 98 -17.34 -17.83 6.89
CA SER A 98 -16.12 -18.64 6.81
C SER A 98 -15.45 -18.54 5.43
N LEU A 99 -16.22 -18.53 4.34
CA LEU A 99 -15.70 -18.34 2.97
C LEU A 99 -15.12 -16.94 2.75
N VAL A 100 -15.75 -15.90 3.32
CA VAL A 100 -15.16 -14.53 3.31
C VAL A 100 -13.84 -14.52 4.05
N LEU A 101 -13.76 -15.14 5.24
CA LEU A 101 -12.51 -15.24 6.00
C LEU A 101 -11.44 -16.02 5.22
N ALA A 102 -11.81 -17.11 4.55
CA ALA A 102 -10.89 -17.86 3.70
C ALA A 102 -10.36 -16.99 2.54
N MET A 103 -11.22 -16.19 1.90
CA MET A 103 -10.80 -15.26 0.86
C MET A 103 -9.86 -14.17 1.40
N LEU A 104 -10.05 -13.67 2.62
CA LEU A 104 -9.15 -12.70 3.27
C LEU A 104 -7.78 -13.32 3.53
N VAL A 105 -7.73 -14.53 4.10
CA VAL A 105 -6.47 -15.23 4.35
C VAL A 105 -5.72 -15.51 3.05
N CYS A 106 -6.42 -16.02 2.02
CA CYS A 106 -5.81 -16.24 0.71
C CYS A 106 -5.32 -14.95 0.07
N ARG A 107 -6.02 -13.82 0.28
CA ARG A 107 -5.61 -12.52 -0.24
C ARG A 107 -4.30 -12.05 0.38
N LEU A 108 -4.06 -12.33 1.66
CA LEU A 108 -2.83 -11.99 2.37
C LEU A 108 -1.66 -12.94 2.03
N LEU A 109 -1.93 -14.25 1.90
CA LEU A 109 -0.88 -15.24 1.68
C LEU A 109 -0.53 -15.45 0.20
N ARG A 110 -1.55 -15.59 -0.63
CA ARG A 110 -1.43 -15.95 -2.05
C ARG A 110 -2.57 -15.34 -2.85
N PRO A 111 -2.55 -14.03 -3.12
CA PRO A 111 -3.62 -13.38 -3.86
C PRO A 111 -3.83 -14.02 -5.23
N GLY A 112 -5.09 -14.19 -5.63
CA GLY A 112 -5.41 -14.84 -6.88
C GLY A 112 -6.91 -14.86 -7.20
N SER A 113 -7.26 -15.61 -8.25
CA SER A 113 -8.64 -15.81 -8.70
C SER A 113 -9.45 -16.66 -7.71
N LYS A 114 -10.76 -16.69 -7.88
CA LYS A 114 -11.64 -17.58 -7.08
C LYS A 114 -11.33 -19.07 -7.34
N LEU A 115 -10.94 -19.44 -8.56
CA LEU A 115 -10.45 -20.78 -8.89
C LEU A 115 -9.18 -21.14 -8.11
N ARG A 116 -8.28 -20.18 -7.86
CA ARG A 116 -7.11 -20.44 -7.02
C ARG A 116 -7.52 -20.69 -5.56
N VAL A 117 -8.46 -19.90 -5.04
CA VAL A 117 -8.99 -20.12 -3.67
C VAL A 117 -9.72 -21.46 -3.58
N GLU A 118 -10.51 -21.84 -4.57
CA GLU A 118 -11.16 -23.16 -4.66
C GLU A 118 -10.12 -24.30 -4.57
N ARG A 119 -9.02 -24.21 -5.34
CA ARG A 119 -7.94 -25.21 -5.27
C ARG A 119 -7.31 -25.28 -3.88
N GLU A 120 -7.12 -24.15 -3.22
CA GLU A 120 -6.59 -24.08 -1.86
C GLU A 120 -7.54 -24.71 -0.83
N LEU A 121 -8.86 -24.59 -1.02
CA LEU A 121 -9.88 -25.17 -0.15
C LEU A 121 -10.21 -26.63 -0.49
N GLY A 122 -9.72 -27.12 -1.62
CA GLY A 122 -9.92 -28.51 -2.09
C GLY A 122 -8.86 -29.50 -1.56
N PRO A 123 -8.90 -30.74 -2.03
CA PRO A 123 -7.96 -31.79 -1.60
C PRO A 123 -6.49 -31.46 -1.89
N ALA A 124 -6.21 -30.70 -2.96
CA ALA A 124 -4.88 -30.26 -3.35
C ALA A 124 -4.40 -29.01 -2.60
N GLY A 125 -5.18 -28.50 -1.64
CA GLY A 125 -4.82 -27.35 -0.82
C GLY A 125 -3.55 -27.60 -0.01
N GLN A 126 -2.70 -26.58 0.07
CA GLN A 126 -1.39 -26.69 0.72
C GLN A 126 -1.39 -26.25 2.18
N SER A 127 -2.51 -25.70 2.67
CA SER A 127 -2.61 -25.19 4.03
C SER A 127 -3.76 -25.80 4.83
N THR A 128 -3.74 -25.58 6.14
CA THR A 128 -4.81 -26.01 7.05
C THR A 128 -6.06 -25.10 7.00
N LEU A 129 -6.11 -24.11 6.10
CA LEU A 129 -7.17 -23.11 6.03
C LEU A 129 -8.57 -23.70 5.91
N ALA A 130 -8.73 -24.66 5.00
CA ALA A 130 -10.02 -25.30 4.74
C ALA A 130 -10.56 -26.07 5.95
N ALA A 131 -9.67 -26.70 6.72
CA ALA A 131 -10.01 -27.40 7.96
C ALA A 131 -10.37 -26.42 9.08
N LEU A 132 -9.52 -25.40 9.31
CA LEU A 132 -9.71 -24.43 10.40
C LEU A 132 -11.00 -23.60 10.27
N LEU A 133 -11.49 -23.39 9.05
CA LEU A 133 -12.72 -22.65 8.77
C LEU A 133 -13.93 -23.54 8.44
N ALA A 134 -13.74 -24.87 8.40
CA ALA A 134 -14.75 -25.85 8.03
C ALA A 134 -15.37 -25.57 6.64
N VAL A 135 -14.53 -25.26 5.63
CA VAL A 135 -14.95 -24.92 4.27
C VAL A 135 -14.28 -25.80 3.20
N ARG A 136 -13.98 -27.04 3.54
CA ARG A 136 -13.40 -28.00 2.60
C ARG A 136 -14.28 -28.14 1.34
N ASN A 137 -13.63 -28.28 0.20
CA ASN A 137 -14.27 -28.48 -1.12
C ASN A 137 -15.26 -27.38 -1.52
N ALA A 138 -15.03 -26.14 -1.07
CA ALA A 138 -15.82 -25.01 -1.54
C ALA A 138 -15.47 -24.68 -2.98
N SER A 139 -16.48 -24.53 -3.83
CA SER A 139 -16.34 -24.19 -5.25
C SER A 139 -16.13 -22.68 -5.46
N ALA A 140 -15.70 -22.30 -6.68
CA ALA A 140 -15.62 -20.90 -7.08
C ALA A 140 -17.00 -20.21 -7.00
N ASP A 141 -18.08 -20.94 -7.29
CA ASP A 141 -19.44 -20.41 -7.17
C ASP A 141 -19.84 -20.14 -5.73
N ASP A 142 -19.47 -20.99 -4.78
CA ASP A 142 -19.65 -20.74 -3.35
C ASP A 142 -18.94 -19.43 -2.93
N LEU A 143 -17.73 -19.19 -3.46
CA LEU A 143 -16.96 -17.97 -3.20
C LEU A 143 -17.63 -16.74 -3.82
N TYR A 144 -18.17 -16.84 -5.02
CA TYR A 144 -18.96 -15.76 -5.64
C TYR A 144 -20.25 -15.48 -4.86
N GLN A 145 -20.95 -16.50 -4.39
CA GLN A 145 -22.11 -16.34 -3.52
C GLN A 145 -21.74 -15.69 -2.18
N ALA A 146 -20.59 -16.02 -1.61
CA ALA A 146 -20.06 -15.38 -0.41
C ALA A 146 -19.72 -13.89 -0.65
N MET A 147 -19.25 -13.49 -1.84
CA MET A 147 -19.09 -12.09 -2.23
C MET A 147 -20.45 -11.39 -2.36
N ASP A 148 -21.40 -12.03 -2.97
CA ASP A 148 -22.77 -11.52 -3.11
C ASP A 148 -23.48 -11.39 -1.74
N TRP A 149 -23.13 -12.24 -0.78
CA TRP A 149 -23.55 -12.14 0.62
C TRP A 149 -22.85 -11.00 1.37
N LEU A 150 -21.56 -10.74 1.08
CA LEU A 150 -20.76 -9.70 1.73
C LEU A 150 -21.21 -8.29 1.29
N ALA A 151 -21.49 -8.07 0.01
CA ALA A 151 -21.77 -6.77 -0.58
C ALA A 151 -22.83 -5.94 0.19
N PRO A 152 -24.03 -6.45 0.52
CA PRO A 152 -25.05 -5.67 1.24
C PRO A 152 -24.68 -5.40 2.71
N ARG A 153 -23.64 -6.02 3.22
CA ARG A 153 -23.15 -5.84 4.60
C ARG A 153 -22.07 -4.80 4.73
N GLN A 154 -21.57 -4.27 3.61
CA GLN A 154 -20.50 -3.29 3.57
C GLN A 154 -20.74 -2.12 4.54
N HIS A 155 -21.89 -1.47 4.46
CA HIS A 155 -22.20 -0.31 5.30
C HIS A 155 -22.21 -0.63 6.80
N ALA A 156 -22.72 -1.79 7.20
CA ALA A 156 -22.73 -2.22 8.59
C ALA A 156 -21.33 -2.54 9.10
N ILE A 157 -20.47 -3.13 8.25
CA ILE A 157 -19.07 -3.42 8.56
C ILE A 157 -18.30 -2.10 8.73
N GLU A 158 -18.37 -1.20 7.76
CA GLU A 158 -17.67 0.09 7.77
C GLU A 158 -18.09 0.96 8.95
N ARG A 159 -19.39 0.97 9.32
CA ARG A 159 -19.87 1.68 10.52
C ARG A 159 -19.23 1.15 11.81
N LYS A 160 -19.06 -0.18 11.94
CA LYS A 160 -18.37 -0.76 13.09
C LYS A 160 -16.88 -0.42 13.11
N LEU A 161 -16.23 -0.39 11.95
CA LEU A 161 -14.83 0.03 11.85
C LEU A 161 -14.68 1.52 12.16
N ALA A 162 -15.60 2.37 11.68
CA ALA A 162 -15.62 3.79 12.01
C ALA A 162 -15.80 4.02 13.52
N ALA A 163 -16.73 3.33 14.16
CA ALA A 163 -16.90 3.41 15.61
C ALA A 163 -15.66 2.94 16.40
N ALA A 164 -14.89 2.00 15.87
CA ALA A 164 -13.67 1.52 16.52
C ALA A 164 -12.45 2.44 16.32
N HIS A 165 -12.40 3.23 15.25
CA HIS A 165 -11.19 3.96 14.84
C HIS A 165 -11.38 5.45 14.59
N LEU A 166 -12.61 5.97 14.54
CA LEU A 166 -12.92 7.40 14.39
C LEU A 166 -13.72 7.98 15.56
N ASP A 167 -14.14 7.16 16.52
CA ASP A 167 -14.83 7.68 17.71
C ASP A 167 -13.86 8.56 18.51
N GLY A 168 -14.22 9.84 18.66
CA GLY A 168 -13.35 10.84 19.29
C GLY A 168 -12.13 11.27 18.47
N ALA A 169 -11.92 10.73 17.26
CA ALA A 169 -10.81 11.15 16.41
C ALA A 169 -11.09 12.54 15.79
N PRO A 170 -10.15 13.49 15.91
CA PRO A 170 -10.35 14.84 15.37
C PRO A 170 -10.19 14.88 13.84
N LEU A 171 -9.56 13.88 13.24
CA LEU A 171 -9.15 13.85 11.85
C LEU A 171 -9.58 12.55 11.17
N ALA A 172 -9.86 12.63 9.85
CA ALA A 172 -10.00 11.48 8.96
C ALA A 172 -9.24 11.73 7.67
N LEU A 173 -8.50 10.72 7.20
CA LEU A 173 -7.71 10.80 5.98
C LEU A 173 -8.52 10.22 4.82
N TYR A 174 -8.61 10.95 3.71
CA TYR A 174 -9.27 10.48 2.52
C TYR A 174 -8.45 10.74 1.26
N ASP A 175 -8.33 9.71 0.45
CA ASP A 175 -7.67 9.81 -0.85
C ASP A 175 -8.32 8.84 -1.86
N VAL A 176 -8.04 9.05 -3.14
CA VAL A 176 -8.64 8.31 -4.26
C VAL A 176 -7.58 7.63 -5.09
N SER A 177 -7.89 6.45 -5.58
CA SER A 177 -7.06 5.76 -6.55
C SER A 177 -7.91 5.14 -7.66
N SER A 178 -7.26 4.59 -8.68
CA SER A 178 -7.93 3.81 -9.73
C SER A 178 -7.19 2.51 -9.96
N SER A 179 -7.93 1.51 -10.46
CA SER A 179 -7.35 0.25 -10.94
C SER A 179 -8.01 -0.14 -12.25
N TYR A 180 -7.20 -0.68 -13.17
CA TYR A 180 -7.72 -1.11 -14.45
C TYR A 180 -8.53 -2.40 -14.35
N LEU A 181 -9.55 -2.49 -15.21
CA LEU A 181 -10.41 -3.65 -15.37
C LEU A 181 -10.01 -4.43 -16.63
N GLU A 182 -9.94 -5.74 -16.48
CA GLU A 182 -9.86 -6.68 -17.60
C GLU A 182 -11.27 -7.20 -17.93
N GLY A 183 -11.81 -6.73 -19.06
CA GLY A 183 -13.18 -7.03 -19.50
C GLY A 183 -13.91 -5.79 -20.01
N SER A 184 -15.11 -5.98 -20.54
CA SER A 184 -15.87 -4.93 -21.21
C SER A 184 -17.29 -4.70 -20.68
N ARG A 185 -17.75 -5.47 -19.68
CA ARG A 185 -19.18 -5.53 -19.28
C ARG A 185 -19.50 -4.92 -17.92
N CYS A 186 -18.55 -4.28 -17.24
CA CYS A 186 -18.80 -3.70 -15.92
C CYS A 186 -19.33 -2.28 -16.06
N GLU A 187 -20.45 -1.97 -15.45
CA GLU A 187 -21.09 -0.64 -15.47
C GLU A 187 -20.21 0.46 -14.86
N LEU A 188 -19.39 0.12 -13.84
CA LEU A 188 -18.44 1.05 -13.24
C LEU A 188 -17.19 1.29 -14.10
N ALA A 189 -16.95 0.46 -15.12
CA ALA A 189 -15.75 0.55 -15.92
C ALA A 189 -15.89 1.63 -17.00
N ALA A 190 -15.08 2.66 -16.90
CA ALA A 190 -15.03 3.75 -17.88
C ALA A 190 -13.57 4.14 -18.15
N ARG A 191 -13.32 4.70 -19.35
CA ARG A 191 -12.01 5.29 -19.67
C ARG A 191 -11.86 6.60 -18.91
N GLY A 192 -10.80 6.73 -18.14
CA GLY A 192 -10.48 7.88 -17.32
C GLY A 192 -9.00 7.94 -16.98
N TYR A 193 -8.62 8.79 -16.05
CA TYR A 193 -7.24 8.90 -15.61
C TYR A 193 -6.76 7.60 -14.94
N SER A 194 -5.76 6.97 -15.54
CA SER A 194 -5.18 5.73 -15.02
C SER A 194 -3.98 6.00 -14.13
N ARG A 195 -4.14 5.79 -12.82
CA ARG A 195 -3.03 5.82 -11.86
C ARG A 195 -2.13 4.58 -11.94
N ASP A 196 -2.51 3.62 -12.77
CA ASP A 196 -1.74 2.41 -13.06
C ASP A 196 -0.96 2.52 -14.38
N HIS A 197 -0.99 3.69 -15.04
CA HIS A 197 -0.39 3.93 -16.37
C HIS A 197 -0.92 2.98 -17.46
N ARG A 198 -2.16 2.52 -17.32
CA ARG A 198 -2.86 1.64 -18.26
C ARG A 198 -4.03 2.40 -18.90
N GLY A 199 -3.70 3.44 -19.70
CA GLY A 199 -4.69 4.22 -20.44
C GLY A 199 -5.40 3.43 -21.55
N ASP A 200 -4.85 2.28 -21.94
CA ASP A 200 -5.42 1.32 -22.89
C ASP A 200 -6.62 0.55 -22.31
N ARG A 201 -6.82 0.55 -20.99
CA ARG A 201 -7.86 -0.20 -20.28
C ARG A 201 -8.88 0.71 -19.59
N PRO A 202 -10.16 0.27 -19.47
CA PRO A 202 -11.11 0.96 -18.62
C PRO A 202 -10.67 0.89 -17.15
N GLN A 203 -11.02 1.92 -16.41
CA GLN A 203 -10.64 2.08 -15.00
C GLN A 203 -11.87 1.91 -14.10
N ILE A 204 -11.61 1.63 -12.83
CA ILE A 204 -12.55 1.79 -11.73
C ILE A 204 -11.86 2.70 -10.72
N VAL A 205 -12.50 3.81 -10.37
CA VAL A 205 -12.05 4.74 -9.34
C VAL A 205 -12.56 4.26 -7.98
N TYR A 206 -11.76 4.37 -6.94
CA TYR A 206 -12.19 4.07 -5.58
C TYR A 206 -11.50 4.97 -4.58
N GLY A 207 -12.28 5.43 -3.61
CA GLY A 207 -11.83 6.22 -2.47
C GLY A 207 -11.63 5.35 -1.24
N LEU A 208 -10.63 5.69 -0.43
CA LEU A 208 -10.30 5.01 0.82
C LEU A 208 -10.31 6.03 1.96
N LEU A 209 -11.12 5.76 2.97
CA LEU A 209 -11.16 6.50 4.22
C LEU A 209 -10.31 5.75 5.25
N CYS A 210 -9.41 6.46 5.91
CA CYS A 210 -8.54 5.92 6.95
C CYS A 210 -8.62 6.77 8.22
N SER A 211 -8.27 6.16 9.36
CA SER A 211 -7.98 6.89 10.59
C SER A 211 -6.71 7.75 10.44
N PRO A 212 -6.42 8.67 11.38
CA PRO A 212 -5.18 9.45 11.38
C PRO A 212 -3.91 8.58 11.31
N GLU A 213 -3.93 7.38 11.89
CA GLU A 213 -2.82 6.42 11.89
C GLU A 213 -2.72 5.66 10.56
N GLY A 214 -3.70 5.79 9.66
CA GLY A 214 -3.74 5.12 8.37
C GLY A 214 -4.41 3.75 8.39
N CYS A 215 -5.17 3.42 9.44
CA CYS A 215 -6.01 2.22 9.48
C CYS A 215 -7.20 2.39 8.53
N PRO A 216 -7.45 1.46 7.58
CA PRO A 216 -8.54 1.60 6.63
C PRO A 216 -9.90 1.35 7.29
N ILE A 217 -10.88 2.19 6.98
CA ILE A 217 -12.21 2.19 7.60
C ILE A 217 -13.30 1.91 6.59
N ALA A 218 -13.24 2.57 5.44
CA ALA A 218 -14.25 2.46 4.41
C ALA A 218 -13.63 2.57 3.01
N VAL A 219 -14.23 1.88 2.05
CA VAL A 219 -13.87 1.96 0.63
C VAL A 219 -15.11 2.16 -0.21
N GLN A 220 -15.06 3.09 -1.16
CA GLN A 220 -16.18 3.37 -2.05
C GLN A 220 -15.72 3.28 -3.51
N ALA A 221 -16.47 2.56 -4.33
CA ALA A 221 -16.24 2.46 -5.78
C ALA A 221 -17.04 3.49 -6.55
N PHE A 222 -16.42 4.08 -7.57
CA PHE A 222 -16.99 5.06 -8.49
C PHE A 222 -16.73 4.63 -9.93
N ALA A 223 -17.46 5.21 -10.86
CA ALA A 223 -17.18 5.03 -12.29
C ALA A 223 -15.75 5.48 -12.63
N GLY A 224 -15.13 4.79 -13.59
CA GLY A 224 -13.70 5.00 -13.92
C GLY A 224 -13.37 6.38 -14.49
N ASN A 225 -14.35 7.14 -14.93
CA ASN A 225 -14.23 8.53 -15.40
C ASN A 225 -14.63 9.57 -14.34
N THR A 226 -14.90 9.16 -13.10
CA THR A 226 -15.23 10.08 -12.01
C THR A 226 -14.01 10.92 -11.66
N ALA A 227 -14.17 12.24 -11.64
CA ALA A 227 -13.14 13.17 -11.19
C ALA A 227 -12.99 13.12 -9.65
N ASP A 228 -11.76 13.26 -9.16
CA ASP A 228 -11.46 13.15 -7.72
C ASP A 228 -12.33 14.05 -6.83
N PRO A 229 -12.56 15.35 -7.17
CA PRO A 229 -13.42 16.20 -6.35
C PRO A 229 -14.88 15.70 -6.25
N ALA A 230 -15.39 15.02 -7.27
CA ALA A 230 -16.76 14.51 -7.27
C ALA A 230 -16.96 13.36 -6.27
N THR A 231 -15.89 12.70 -5.84
CA THR A 231 -15.97 11.61 -4.84
C THR A 231 -16.15 12.13 -3.42
N LEU A 232 -15.85 13.40 -3.16
CA LEU A 232 -15.83 13.99 -1.82
C LEU A 232 -17.22 14.10 -1.21
N ALA A 233 -18.21 14.53 -2.00
CA ALA A 233 -19.59 14.70 -1.56
C ALA A 233 -20.17 13.41 -0.95
N ASP A 234 -19.92 12.28 -1.59
CA ASP A 234 -20.37 10.97 -1.09
C ASP A 234 -19.67 10.58 0.22
N GLN A 235 -18.38 10.94 0.39
CA GLN A 235 -17.65 10.68 1.63
C GLN A 235 -18.15 11.57 2.77
N VAL A 236 -18.37 12.85 2.52
CA VAL A 236 -18.94 13.79 3.50
C VAL A 236 -20.30 13.27 3.98
N ARG A 237 -21.16 12.84 3.06
CA ARG A 237 -22.44 12.22 3.38
C ARG A 237 -22.27 10.95 4.22
N ALA A 238 -21.33 10.07 3.86
CA ALA A 238 -21.06 8.84 4.59
C ALA A 238 -20.56 9.13 6.02
N LEU A 239 -19.65 10.09 6.20
CA LEU A 239 -19.14 10.51 7.50
C LEU A 239 -20.29 11.00 8.41
N ARG A 240 -21.17 11.81 7.88
CA ARG A 240 -22.29 12.40 8.64
C ARG A 240 -23.43 11.40 8.89
N GLU A 241 -23.96 10.78 7.83
CA GLU A 241 -25.16 9.97 7.91
C GLU A 241 -24.92 8.53 8.32
N ARG A 242 -23.81 7.93 7.84
CA ARG A 242 -23.53 6.51 8.09
C ARG A 242 -22.71 6.29 9.34
N PHE A 243 -21.73 7.18 9.62
CA PHE A 243 -20.83 7.03 10.75
C PHE A 243 -21.22 7.93 11.94
N GLY A 244 -22.15 8.87 11.74
CA GLY A 244 -22.64 9.75 12.80
C GLY A 244 -21.65 10.79 13.29
N LEU A 245 -20.58 11.06 12.53
CA LEU A 245 -19.55 12.02 12.89
C LEU A 245 -20.08 13.44 12.65
N ARG A 246 -20.03 14.26 13.70
CA ARG A 246 -20.52 15.66 13.64
C ARG A 246 -19.41 16.69 13.52
N ARG A 247 -18.22 16.35 14.01
CA ARG A 247 -17.01 17.20 13.97
C ARG A 247 -15.82 16.33 13.60
N VAL A 248 -15.30 16.53 12.44
CA VAL A 248 -14.09 15.88 11.96
C VAL A 248 -13.43 16.79 10.93
N ALA A 249 -12.12 16.91 10.98
CA ALA A 249 -11.38 17.55 9.90
C ALA A 249 -11.00 16.51 8.85
N LEU A 250 -11.40 16.75 7.62
CA LEU A 250 -11.06 15.87 6.50
C LEU A 250 -9.72 16.30 5.89
N VAL A 251 -8.77 15.39 5.90
CA VAL A 251 -7.45 15.61 5.31
C VAL A 251 -7.42 15.00 3.91
N GLY A 252 -7.14 15.82 2.91
CA GLY A 252 -7.10 15.38 1.51
C GLY A 252 -6.13 16.21 0.66
N ASP A 253 -5.82 15.70 -0.53
CA ASP A 253 -4.94 16.40 -1.43
C ASP A 253 -5.62 17.63 -2.08
N ARG A 254 -4.81 18.53 -2.68
CA ARG A 254 -5.27 19.74 -3.34
C ARG A 254 -6.14 19.51 -4.58
N GLY A 255 -6.08 18.32 -5.15
CA GLY A 255 -6.89 17.94 -6.31
C GLY A 255 -8.31 17.57 -5.91
N MET A 256 -8.45 17.02 -4.70
CA MET A 256 -9.71 16.54 -4.15
C MET A 256 -10.47 17.62 -3.37
N ILE A 257 -9.80 18.28 -2.39
CA ILE A 257 -10.40 19.36 -1.59
C ILE A 257 -10.18 20.69 -2.31
N ALA A 258 -10.92 20.90 -3.39
CA ALA A 258 -10.96 22.16 -4.13
C ALA A 258 -11.92 23.17 -3.48
N GLN A 259 -11.80 24.48 -3.77
CA GLN A 259 -12.66 25.53 -3.20
C GLN A 259 -14.15 25.21 -3.34
N THR A 260 -14.59 24.79 -4.54
CA THR A 260 -15.98 24.39 -4.79
C THR A 260 -16.45 23.31 -3.81
N ARG A 261 -15.61 22.32 -3.52
CA ARG A 261 -15.98 21.22 -2.60
C ARG A 261 -16.03 21.67 -1.15
N ILE A 262 -15.16 22.63 -0.78
CA ILE A 262 -15.22 23.27 0.54
C ILE A 262 -16.55 23.97 0.73
N ASP A 263 -16.96 24.78 -0.25
CA ASP A 263 -18.17 25.60 -0.15
C ASP A 263 -19.46 24.80 -0.31
N GLU A 264 -19.47 23.76 -1.20
CA GLU A 264 -20.66 22.97 -1.49
C GLU A 264 -20.85 21.78 -0.54
N ASP A 265 -19.77 21.16 -0.07
CA ASP A 265 -19.85 19.88 0.66
C ASP A 265 -19.41 20.00 2.13
N LEU A 266 -18.23 20.60 2.41
CA LEU A 266 -17.63 20.57 3.75
C LEU A 266 -18.27 21.59 4.70
N LYS A 267 -18.35 22.88 4.30
CA LYS A 267 -18.96 23.94 5.11
C LYS A 267 -20.43 23.64 5.47
N PRO A 268 -21.30 23.22 4.52
CA PRO A 268 -22.68 22.89 4.85
C PRO A 268 -22.81 21.67 5.76
N ALA A 269 -21.84 20.76 5.73
CA ALA A 269 -21.80 19.60 6.61
C ALA A 269 -21.25 19.92 8.00
N GLY A 270 -20.63 21.10 8.21
CA GLY A 270 -19.97 21.49 9.45
C GLY A 270 -18.65 20.75 9.69
N PHE A 271 -17.98 20.35 8.61
CA PHE A 271 -16.69 19.67 8.66
C PHE A 271 -15.54 20.64 8.40
N ASP A 272 -14.46 20.44 9.13
CA ASP A 272 -13.20 21.10 8.91
C ASP A 272 -12.39 20.40 7.81
N TRP A 273 -11.34 21.08 7.33
CA TRP A 273 -10.46 20.54 6.30
C TRP A 273 -9.00 20.89 6.53
N ILE A 274 -8.15 20.02 6.01
CA ILE A 274 -6.70 20.26 5.85
C ILE A 274 -6.34 19.84 4.43
N THR A 275 -5.86 20.79 3.62
CA THR A 275 -5.44 20.53 2.23
C THR A 275 -4.29 21.46 1.84
N ALA A 276 -3.76 21.29 0.62
CA ALA A 276 -2.69 22.16 0.13
C ALA A 276 -3.19 23.09 -0.98
N LEU A 277 -2.55 24.24 -1.11
CA LEU A 277 -2.79 25.19 -2.20
C LEU A 277 -2.12 24.71 -3.50
N ARG A 278 -2.70 25.13 -4.63
CA ARG A 278 -2.10 24.94 -5.95
C ARG A 278 -0.94 25.93 -6.17
N ASN A 279 0.02 25.55 -6.99
CA ASN A 279 1.20 26.37 -7.26
C ASN A 279 0.88 27.76 -7.81
N ASP A 280 -0.21 27.89 -8.57
CA ASP A 280 -0.62 29.19 -9.14
C ASP A 280 -1.11 30.15 -8.06
N THR A 281 -1.88 29.64 -7.10
CA THR A 281 -2.29 30.39 -5.91
C THR A 281 -1.09 30.79 -5.05
N ILE A 282 -0.12 29.87 -4.85
CA ILE A 282 1.11 30.16 -4.10
C ILE A 282 1.91 31.28 -4.78
N ARG A 283 2.01 31.27 -6.12
CA ARG A 283 2.67 32.35 -6.88
C ARG A 283 1.97 33.69 -6.70
N ARG A 284 0.63 33.70 -6.73
CA ARG A 284 -0.15 34.92 -6.51
C ARG A 284 0.11 35.47 -5.12
N LEU A 285 -0.02 34.67 -4.07
CA LEU A 285 0.27 35.07 -2.68
C LEU A 285 1.72 35.58 -2.48
N ALA A 286 2.67 35.01 -3.21
CA ALA A 286 4.05 35.48 -3.17
C ALA A 286 4.23 36.84 -3.90
N ASN A 287 3.52 37.08 -5.00
CA ASN A 287 3.53 38.36 -5.72
C ASN A 287 2.83 39.47 -4.91
N GLU A 288 1.79 39.12 -4.17
CA GLU A 288 1.05 39.97 -3.24
C GLU A 288 1.77 40.19 -1.91
N GLN A 289 3.00 39.67 -1.77
CA GLN A 289 3.84 39.75 -0.59
C GLN A 289 3.24 39.13 0.69
N VAL A 290 2.21 38.32 0.58
CA VAL A 290 1.67 37.53 1.71
C VAL A 290 2.68 36.46 2.15
N ILE A 291 3.42 35.89 1.19
CA ILE A 291 4.52 34.95 1.44
C ILE A 291 5.85 35.66 1.21
N GLN A 292 6.58 35.87 2.31
CA GLN A 292 7.88 36.59 2.28
C GLN A 292 9.02 35.67 2.76
N PRO A 293 10.25 35.83 2.21
CA PRO A 293 11.40 34.99 2.56
C PRO A 293 11.86 35.06 4.02
N GLY A 294 11.43 36.01 4.81
CA GLY A 294 11.84 36.22 6.21
C GLY A 294 10.83 35.67 7.25
N LEU A 295 9.73 35.07 6.83
CA LEU A 295 8.65 34.66 7.73
C LEU A 295 8.88 33.32 8.45
N PHE A 296 9.84 32.51 8.01
CA PHE A 296 9.98 31.14 8.47
C PHE A 296 10.66 31.05 9.83
N ASP A 297 10.07 30.23 10.71
CA ASP A 297 10.69 29.80 11.95
C ASP A 297 11.89 28.84 11.71
N THR A 298 12.50 28.37 12.81
CA THR A 298 13.61 27.40 12.76
C THR A 298 13.26 26.07 12.08
N TRP A 299 11.96 25.80 11.90
CA TRP A 299 11.45 24.59 11.25
C TRP A 299 11.05 24.80 9.78
N GLY A 300 11.21 26.00 9.27
CA GLY A 300 10.77 26.37 7.93
C GLY A 300 9.25 26.49 7.80
N LEU A 301 8.58 26.92 8.88
CA LEU A 301 7.13 27.05 8.98
C LEU A 301 6.75 28.51 9.29
N ALA A 302 5.70 29.00 8.67
CA ALA A 302 5.09 30.28 8.99
C ALA A 302 3.56 30.18 8.86
N SER A 303 2.83 30.76 9.81
CA SER A 303 1.39 30.90 9.72
C SER A 303 1.03 32.28 9.21
N VAL A 304 0.19 32.36 8.18
CA VAL A 304 -0.31 33.60 7.60
C VAL A 304 -1.80 33.52 7.34
N THR A 305 -2.45 34.66 7.24
CA THR A 305 -3.84 34.79 6.80
C THR A 305 -3.87 35.45 5.43
N GLY A 306 -4.85 35.14 4.61
CA GLY A 306 -5.03 35.75 3.30
C GLY A 306 -6.48 36.22 3.12
N GLU A 307 -6.67 37.38 2.50
CA GLU A 307 -8.01 37.94 2.24
C GLU A 307 -8.90 36.98 1.42
N ASP A 308 -8.31 36.22 0.52
CA ASP A 308 -9.03 35.21 -0.30
C ASP A 308 -9.44 33.95 0.48
N PHE A 309 -9.00 33.80 1.74
CA PHE A 309 -9.22 32.62 2.57
C PHE A 309 -9.83 33.00 3.92
N PRO A 310 -11.02 33.62 3.95
CA PRO A 310 -11.62 34.08 5.20
C PRO A 310 -11.95 32.90 6.11
N GLY A 311 -11.53 33.01 7.39
CA GLY A 311 -11.72 31.96 8.40
C GLY A 311 -10.81 30.75 8.21
N GLU A 312 -9.71 30.87 7.46
CA GLU A 312 -8.72 29.82 7.28
C GLU A 312 -7.32 30.29 7.69
N ARG A 313 -6.52 29.35 8.16
CA ARG A 313 -5.08 29.53 8.37
C ARG A 313 -4.31 28.97 7.19
N LEU A 314 -3.31 29.70 6.74
CA LEU A 314 -2.38 29.28 5.69
C LEU A 314 -1.02 29.00 6.33
N LEU A 315 -0.62 27.74 6.28
CA LEU A 315 0.67 27.28 6.81
C LEU A 315 1.67 27.19 5.66
N VAL A 316 2.54 28.18 5.57
CA VAL A 316 3.60 28.24 4.56
C VAL A 316 4.77 27.41 5.04
N CYS A 317 5.14 26.39 4.28
CA CYS A 317 6.21 25.45 4.58
C CYS A 317 7.33 25.60 3.57
N CYS A 318 8.58 25.65 4.03
CA CYS A 318 9.77 25.68 3.20
C CYS A 318 10.65 24.45 3.48
N ASN A 319 10.68 23.51 2.55
CA ASN A 319 11.51 22.32 2.65
C ASN A 319 12.85 22.54 1.91
N PRO A 320 13.97 22.67 2.62
CA PRO A 320 15.26 22.97 2.02
C PRO A 320 15.78 21.86 1.11
N LEU A 321 15.47 20.59 1.40
CA LEU A 321 15.89 19.47 0.55
C LEU A 321 15.15 19.47 -0.78
N VAL A 322 13.84 19.75 -0.75
CA VAL A 322 13.04 19.89 -1.97
C VAL A 322 13.49 21.12 -2.76
N ALA A 323 13.84 22.22 -2.08
CA ALA A 323 14.39 23.41 -2.70
C ALA A 323 15.70 23.12 -3.44
N ALA A 324 16.62 22.43 -2.79
CA ALA A 324 17.90 22.03 -3.39
C ALA A 324 17.70 21.13 -4.62
N GLU A 325 16.83 20.13 -4.50
CA GLU A 325 16.53 19.21 -5.61
C GLU A 325 15.85 19.91 -6.80
N ARG A 326 14.89 20.82 -6.55
CA ARG A 326 14.26 21.62 -7.62
C ARG A 326 15.27 22.51 -8.32
N ARG A 327 16.18 23.17 -7.57
CA ARG A 327 17.25 23.98 -8.11
C ARG A 327 18.19 23.15 -8.99
N ARG A 328 18.63 22.00 -8.52
CA ARG A 328 19.47 21.08 -9.27
C ARG A 328 18.81 20.65 -10.59
N LYS A 329 17.56 20.14 -10.52
CA LYS A 329 16.79 19.73 -11.72
C LYS A 329 16.54 20.87 -12.68
N ARG A 330 16.26 22.08 -12.19
CA ARG A 330 16.08 23.26 -13.05
C ARG A 330 17.37 23.56 -13.80
N GLU A 331 18.52 23.58 -13.14
CA GLU A 331 19.80 23.84 -13.76
C GLU A 331 20.15 22.77 -14.81
N GLU A 332 19.91 21.50 -14.54
CA GLU A 332 20.10 20.41 -15.51
C GLU A 332 19.22 20.60 -16.75
N LEU A 333 17.96 20.96 -16.57
CA LEU A 333 17.03 21.17 -17.69
C LEU A 333 17.36 22.46 -18.49
N LEU A 334 17.84 23.51 -17.82
CA LEU A 334 18.32 24.72 -18.48
C LEU A 334 19.54 24.40 -19.37
N ARG A 335 20.54 23.69 -18.85
CA ARG A 335 21.71 23.24 -19.63
C ARG A 335 21.33 22.35 -20.80
N ALA A 336 20.40 21.41 -20.60
CA ALA A 336 19.90 20.58 -21.70
C ALA A 336 19.22 21.41 -22.79
N THR A 337 18.45 22.42 -22.41
CA THR A 337 17.77 23.32 -23.35
C THR A 337 18.79 24.19 -24.11
N GLU A 338 19.84 24.70 -23.46
CA GLU A 338 20.95 25.42 -24.10
C GLU A 338 21.69 24.55 -25.12
N THR A 339 22.01 23.32 -24.74
CA THR A 339 22.68 22.38 -25.62
C THR A 339 21.85 22.08 -26.87
N GLU A 340 20.55 21.85 -26.72
CA GLU A 340 19.64 21.63 -27.85
C GLU A 340 19.51 22.88 -28.73
N ALA A 341 19.42 24.07 -28.12
CA ALA A 341 19.37 25.34 -28.85
C ALA A 341 20.64 25.58 -29.67
N ALA A 342 21.82 25.34 -29.06
CA ALA A 342 23.09 25.43 -29.76
C ALA A 342 23.22 24.43 -30.91
N GLN A 343 22.78 23.20 -30.72
CA GLN A 343 22.74 22.18 -31.77
C GLN A 343 21.79 22.58 -32.92
N LEU A 344 20.63 23.15 -32.59
CA LEU A 344 19.68 23.64 -33.57
C LEU A 344 20.28 24.79 -34.40
N ALA A 345 20.94 25.74 -33.73
CA ALA A 345 21.66 26.86 -34.36
C ALA A 345 22.75 26.32 -35.32
N ALA A 346 23.63 25.44 -34.86
CA ALA A 346 24.70 24.85 -35.64
C ALA A 346 24.21 24.11 -36.90
N ARG A 347 23.11 23.36 -36.77
CA ARG A 347 22.51 22.66 -37.91
C ARG A 347 21.86 23.61 -38.92
N TYR A 348 21.27 24.69 -38.46
CA TYR A 348 20.72 25.74 -39.34
C TYR A 348 21.84 26.47 -40.08
N THR A 349 22.87 26.89 -39.38
CA THR A 349 24.05 27.54 -39.99
C THR A 349 24.77 26.61 -41.01
N ALA A 350 24.79 25.31 -40.74
CA ALA A 350 25.35 24.32 -41.65
C ALA A 350 24.43 24.00 -42.84
N GLY A 351 23.31 24.67 -43.03
CA GLY A 351 22.35 24.44 -44.12
C GLY A 351 21.59 23.12 -44.05
N LYS A 352 21.62 22.42 -42.91
CA LYS A 352 20.93 21.14 -42.74
C LYS A 352 19.41 21.30 -42.50
N TYR A 353 18.97 22.47 -42.16
CA TYR A 353 17.56 22.83 -41.99
C TYR A 353 17.29 24.11 -42.78
N ASP A 354 16.14 24.15 -43.44
CA ASP A 354 15.58 25.38 -43.96
C ASP A 354 14.96 26.21 -42.80
N ARG A 355 14.51 27.43 -43.13
CA ARG A 355 13.94 28.38 -42.15
C ARG A 355 12.65 27.83 -41.52
N ASP A 356 11.85 27.09 -42.27
CA ASP A 356 10.56 26.58 -41.77
C ASP A 356 10.77 25.43 -40.79
N GLU A 357 11.66 24.49 -41.14
CA GLU A 357 12.05 23.38 -40.26
C GLU A 357 12.72 23.92 -38.97
N PHE A 358 13.61 24.90 -39.11
CA PHE A 358 14.21 25.56 -37.93
C PHE A 358 13.15 26.17 -37.03
N ASN A 359 12.24 26.99 -37.58
CA ASN A 359 11.17 27.65 -36.80
C ASN A 359 10.24 26.65 -36.13
N ARG A 360 9.90 25.55 -36.80
CA ARG A 360 9.10 24.45 -36.24
C ARG A 360 9.77 23.83 -35.01
N ARG A 361 11.06 23.53 -35.12
CA ARG A 361 11.86 22.95 -34.01
C ARG A 361 12.06 23.94 -32.87
N LEU A 362 12.36 25.17 -33.18
CA LEU A 362 12.45 26.25 -32.18
C LEU A 362 11.13 26.47 -31.45
N GLY A 363 9.99 26.41 -32.16
CA GLY A 363 8.66 26.43 -31.57
C GLY A 363 8.43 25.27 -30.58
N GLY A 364 9.02 24.10 -30.89
CA GLY A 364 9.05 22.96 -29.99
C GLY A 364 9.82 23.23 -28.69
N LEU A 365 11.03 23.81 -28.79
CA LEU A 365 11.85 24.19 -27.65
C LEU A 365 11.19 25.27 -26.78
N ARG A 366 10.61 26.31 -27.40
CA ARG A 366 9.89 27.40 -26.70
C ARG A 366 8.71 26.92 -25.87
N ARG A 367 8.00 25.88 -26.34
CA ARG A 367 6.86 25.29 -25.62
C ARG A 367 7.25 24.35 -24.48
N ARG A 368 8.52 23.93 -24.39
CA ARG A 368 9.00 23.12 -23.26
C ARG A 368 9.01 23.94 -21.96
N LYS A 369 8.98 23.25 -20.83
CA LYS A 369 8.90 23.83 -19.49
C LYS A 369 9.96 24.90 -19.22
N MET A 370 11.19 24.73 -19.76
CA MET A 370 12.29 25.69 -19.58
C MET A 370 12.33 26.77 -20.66
N GLY A 371 11.62 26.66 -21.75
CA GLY A 371 11.62 27.62 -22.85
C GLY A 371 11.25 29.05 -22.44
N LYS A 372 10.43 29.21 -21.40
CA LYS A 372 10.04 30.51 -20.81
C LYS A 372 11.21 31.25 -20.16
N HIS A 373 12.27 30.55 -19.80
CA HIS A 373 13.47 31.09 -19.16
C HIS A 373 14.55 31.50 -20.15
N PHE A 374 14.24 31.50 -21.44
CA PHE A 374 15.16 31.91 -22.49
C PHE A 374 14.60 33.07 -23.31
N GLU A 375 15.49 33.97 -23.66
CA GLU A 375 15.32 34.95 -24.71
C GLU A 375 15.88 34.33 -25.99
N TRP A 376 15.10 34.40 -27.06
CA TRP A 376 15.40 33.76 -28.33
C TRP A 376 15.51 34.86 -29.38
N THR A 377 16.71 35.14 -29.83
CA THR A 377 16.96 36.23 -30.79
C THR A 377 17.35 35.64 -32.16
N PHE A 378 16.75 36.15 -33.20
CA PHE A 378 17.04 35.81 -34.57
C PHE A 378 17.32 37.07 -35.34
N GLU A 379 18.54 37.24 -35.86
CA GLU A 379 18.92 38.40 -36.67
C GLU A 379 18.50 38.19 -38.12
N GLU A 380 17.58 39.02 -38.62
CA GLU A 380 17.03 38.91 -39.98
C GLU A 380 18.07 39.13 -41.08
N GLY A 381 19.13 39.95 -40.83
CA GLY A 381 20.17 40.24 -41.85
C GLY A 381 21.23 39.18 -41.98
N THR A 382 21.64 38.55 -40.90
CA THR A 382 22.70 37.55 -40.86
C THR A 382 22.17 36.11 -40.77
N GLY A 383 20.91 35.94 -40.47
CA GLY A 383 20.33 34.62 -40.16
C GLY A 383 20.87 33.99 -38.87
N ALA A 384 21.60 34.78 -38.06
CA ALA A 384 22.18 34.29 -36.82
C ALA A 384 21.11 34.08 -35.74
N PHE A 385 21.17 32.94 -35.08
CA PHE A 385 20.30 32.62 -33.95
C PHE A 385 21.09 32.55 -32.67
N SER A 386 20.57 33.24 -31.62
CA SER A 386 21.14 33.17 -30.29
C SER A 386 20.06 32.90 -29.25
N SER A 387 20.48 32.30 -28.12
CA SER A 387 19.62 32.07 -26.95
C SER A 387 20.34 32.55 -25.70
N ARG A 388 19.62 33.26 -24.85
CA ARG A 388 20.15 33.81 -23.58
C ARG A 388 19.22 33.45 -22.43
N ARG A 389 19.76 33.11 -21.26
CA ARG A 389 18.98 32.90 -20.04
C ARG A 389 18.34 34.23 -19.56
N LYS A 390 17.07 34.12 -19.17
CA LYS A 390 16.36 35.19 -18.47
C LYS A 390 16.56 34.99 -16.96
N ASP A 391 17.65 35.51 -16.42
CA ASP A 391 18.03 35.30 -15.01
C ASP A 391 16.97 35.79 -14.02
N GLU A 392 16.23 36.82 -14.38
CA GLU A 392 15.11 37.32 -13.58
C GLU A 392 13.97 36.31 -13.48
N SER A 393 13.60 35.70 -14.59
CA SER A 393 12.58 34.65 -14.64
C SER A 393 13.00 33.38 -13.86
N ILE A 394 14.28 33.02 -13.96
CA ILE A 394 14.87 31.91 -13.23
C ILE A 394 14.88 32.18 -11.72
N ARG A 395 15.30 33.40 -11.33
CA ARG A 395 15.28 33.81 -9.92
C ARG A 395 13.88 33.89 -9.34
N ALA A 396 12.92 34.45 -10.10
CA ALA A 396 11.52 34.51 -9.67
C ALA A 396 10.91 33.13 -9.42
N GLU A 397 11.17 32.15 -10.31
CA GLU A 397 10.74 30.76 -10.08
C GLU A 397 11.50 30.13 -8.90
N GLY A 398 12.79 30.44 -8.76
CA GLY A 398 13.65 29.92 -7.69
C GLY A 398 13.25 30.35 -6.28
N ARG A 399 12.60 31.50 -6.12
CA ARG A 399 12.08 31.98 -4.82
C ARG A 399 11.03 31.04 -4.22
N LEU A 400 10.34 30.26 -5.06
CA LEU A 400 9.30 29.33 -4.63
C LEU A 400 9.79 27.88 -4.51
N ASP A 401 11.10 27.65 -4.65
CA ASP A 401 11.66 26.32 -4.49
C ASP A 401 11.49 25.83 -3.05
N GLY A 402 10.95 24.62 -2.92
CA GLY A 402 10.69 24.01 -1.62
C GLY A 402 9.45 24.54 -0.90
N ILE A 403 8.84 25.62 -1.38
CA ILE A 403 7.63 26.18 -0.76
C ILE A 403 6.40 25.36 -1.16
N TYR A 404 5.58 25.04 -0.17
CA TYR A 404 4.21 24.56 -0.30
C TYR A 404 3.37 25.18 0.81
N VAL A 405 2.08 25.33 0.59
CA VAL A 405 1.17 25.96 1.53
C VAL A 405 0.04 25.01 1.85
N ILE A 406 -0.15 24.75 3.13
CA ILE A 406 -1.30 24.01 3.66
C ILE A 406 -2.35 25.02 4.11
N ARG A 407 -3.62 24.75 3.83
CA ARG A 407 -4.75 25.53 4.30
C ARG A 407 -5.64 24.69 5.18
N THR A 408 -6.19 25.28 6.24
CA THR A 408 -7.09 24.62 7.17
C THR A 408 -8.11 25.62 7.73
N SER A 409 -9.32 25.10 8.02
CA SER A 409 -10.35 25.82 8.77
C SER A 409 -10.20 25.66 10.28
N LEU A 410 -9.36 24.71 10.74
CA LEU A 410 -9.16 24.50 12.17
C LEU A 410 -8.45 25.68 12.82
N GLU A 411 -8.97 26.14 13.95
CA GLU A 411 -8.31 27.13 14.80
C GLU A 411 -7.01 26.54 15.39
N GLN A 412 -6.08 27.41 15.77
CA GLN A 412 -4.76 27.02 16.28
C GLN A 412 -4.87 26.26 17.62
N GLU A 413 -5.86 26.59 18.42
CA GLU A 413 -6.15 25.95 19.70
C GLU A 413 -6.67 24.52 19.53
N ALA A 414 -7.36 24.25 18.42
CA ALA A 414 -7.87 22.92 18.10
C ALA A 414 -6.78 22.00 17.51
N LEU A 415 -5.88 22.57 16.69
CA LEU A 415 -4.75 21.84 16.12
C LEU A 415 -3.63 22.83 15.79
N GLY A 416 -2.49 22.71 16.46
CA GLY A 416 -1.33 23.58 16.26
C GLY A 416 -0.77 23.50 14.84
N ASP A 417 0.08 24.44 14.49
CA ASP A 417 0.66 24.53 13.13
C ASP A 417 1.47 23.31 12.76
N ARG A 418 2.28 22.78 13.69
CA ARG A 418 3.12 21.60 13.46
C ARG A 418 2.27 20.34 13.30
N GLU A 419 1.27 20.19 14.13
CA GLU A 419 0.31 19.08 14.10
C GLU A 419 -0.51 19.10 12.81
N THR A 420 -0.90 20.29 12.33
CA THR A 420 -1.60 20.46 11.05
C THR A 420 -0.73 20.02 9.86
N VAL A 421 0.55 20.39 9.85
CA VAL A 421 1.50 19.94 8.82
C VAL A 421 1.71 18.44 8.90
N ALA A 422 1.85 17.88 10.10
CA ALA A 422 1.97 16.44 10.32
C ALA A 422 0.72 15.68 9.85
N ALA A 423 -0.47 16.22 10.14
CA ALA A 423 -1.75 15.68 9.68
C ALA A 423 -1.83 15.65 8.14
N TYR A 424 -1.46 16.72 7.47
CA TYR A 424 -1.40 16.73 6.01
C TYR A 424 -0.43 15.69 5.45
N LYS A 425 0.76 15.57 6.04
CA LYS A 425 1.74 14.55 5.63
C LYS A 425 1.31 13.12 5.91
N SER A 426 0.38 12.91 6.83
CA SER A 426 -0.16 11.59 7.11
C SER A 426 -0.96 10.99 5.94
N LEU A 427 -1.32 11.78 4.91
CA LEU A 427 -1.85 11.27 3.64
C LEU A 427 -0.94 10.21 3.00
N ALA A 428 0.37 10.26 3.22
CA ALA A 428 1.30 9.22 2.79
C ALA A 428 0.95 7.83 3.38
N ARG A 429 0.18 7.77 4.47
CA ARG A 429 -0.33 6.52 5.05
C ARG A 429 -1.43 5.91 4.17
N VAL A 430 -2.31 6.75 3.58
CA VAL A 430 -3.33 6.30 2.62
C VAL A 430 -2.71 5.86 1.31
N GLU A 431 -1.69 6.58 0.83
CA GLU A 431 -0.91 6.16 -0.35
C GLU A 431 -0.24 4.80 -0.12
N ARG A 432 0.26 4.55 1.08
CA ARG A 432 0.80 3.23 1.48
C ARG A 432 -0.27 2.14 1.44
N ALA A 433 -1.48 2.45 1.92
CA ALA A 433 -2.62 1.54 1.85
C ALA A 433 -2.94 1.16 0.40
N PHE A 434 -3.05 2.14 -0.49
CA PHE A 434 -3.24 1.87 -1.92
C PHE A 434 -2.09 1.06 -2.53
N ARG A 435 -0.86 1.35 -2.17
CA ARG A 435 0.31 0.60 -2.65
C ARG A 435 0.22 -0.87 -2.21
N SER A 436 -0.12 -1.15 -0.95
CA SER A 436 -0.31 -2.52 -0.47
C SER A 436 -1.48 -3.21 -1.16
N MET A 437 -2.63 -2.54 -1.27
CA MET A 437 -3.80 -3.09 -1.96
C MET A 437 -3.49 -3.42 -3.43
N LYS A 438 -2.72 -2.59 -4.13
CA LYS A 438 -2.38 -2.78 -5.55
C LYS A 438 -1.30 -3.82 -5.80
N SER A 439 -0.29 -3.90 -4.94
CA SER A 439 0.85 -4.79 -5.11
C SER A 439 0.68 -6.10 -4.35
N LEU A 440 0.70 -6.04 -3.02
CA LEU A 440 0.69 -7.24 -2.16
C LEU A 440 -0.66 -7.96 -2.20
N LEU A 441 -1.77 -7.20 -2.17
CA LEU A 441 -3.11 -7.76 -2.11
C LEU A 441 -3.77 -7.91 -3.49
N ALA A 442 -3.07 -7.55 -4.56
CA ALA A 442 -3.49 -7.72 -5.95
C ALA A 442 -4.95 -7.29 -6.23
N VAL A 443 -5.33 -6.07 -5.81
CA VAL A 443 -6.66 -5.52 -6.15
C VAL A 443 -6.85 -5.41 -7.66
N ARG A 444 -5.76 -5.26 -8.40
CA ARG A 444 -5.70 -5.16 -9.86
C ARG A 444 -4.97 -6.34 -10.49
N PRO A 445 -5.33 -6.75 -11.72
CA PRO A 445 -6.47 -6.28 -12.49
C PRO A 445 -7.81 -6.70 -11.86
N VAL A 446 -8.86 -5.87 -12.05
CA VAL A 446 -10.21 -6.22 -11.63
C VAL A 446 -10.84 -7.07 -12.75
N PHE A 447 -11.31 -8.27 -12.41
CA PHE A 447 -11.93 -9.20 -13.38
C PHE A 447 -13.44 -9.33 -13.22
N HIS A 448 -14.04 -8.68 -12.21
CA HIS A 448 -15.46 -8.79 -11.93
C HIS A 448 -16.27 -7.87 -12.85
N TRP A 449 -17.32 -8.43 -13.50
CA TRP A 449 -18.17 -7.68 -14.40
C TRP A 449 -19.47 -7.18 -13.75
N LYS A 450 -19.93 -7.80 -12.63
CA LYS A 450 -21.08 -7.29 -11.86
C LYS A 450 -20.59 -6.22 -10.89
N GLU A 451 -21.23 -5.03 -10.90
CA GLU A 451 -20.89 -3.93 -10.00
C GLU A 451 -20.82 -4.37 -8.53
N ARG A 452 -21.82 -5.08 -8.03
CA ARG A 452 -21.86 -5.58 -6.65
C ARG A 452 -20.64 -6.44 -6.29
N ARG A 453 -20.09 -7.22 -7.24
CA ARG A 453 -18.90 -8.04 -7.02
C ARG A 453 -17.62 -7.24 -7.11
N VAL A 454 -17.59 -6.16 -7.89
CA VAL A 454 -16.51 -5.17 -7.87
C VAL A 454 -16.44 -4.50 -6.50
N ARG A 455 -17.57 -4.02 -5.97
CA ARG A 455 -17.65 -3.43 -4.63
C ARG A 455 -17.22 -4.43 -3.55
N ALA A 456 -17.70 -5.66 -3.58
CA ALA A 456 -17.28 -6.72 -2.67
C ALA A 456 -15.79 -7.05 -2.79
N HIS A 457 -15.21 -7.02 -4.00
CA HIS A 457 -13.78 -7.24 -4.21
C HIS A 457 -12.93 -6.14 -3.58
N LEU A 458 -13.30 -4.88 -3.77
CA LEU A 458 -12.64 -3.75 -3.14
C LEU A 458 -12.75 -3.80 -1.62
N LEU A 459 -13.93 -4.15 -1.10
CA LEU A 459 -14.14 -4.35 0.34
C LEU A 459 -13.26 -5.49 0.89
N LEU A 460 -13.17 -6.63 0.19
CA LEU A 460 -12.28 -7.74 0.57
C LEU A 460 -10.81 -7.30 0.60
N CYS A 461 -10.37 -6.51 -0.39
CA CYS A 461 -9.00 -6.01 -0.41
C CYS A 461 -8.75 -5.00 0.72
N MET A 462 -9.70 -4.12 1.02
CA MET A 462 -9.63 -3.19 2.14
C MET A 462 -9.60 -3.93 3.49
N LEU A 463 -10.44 -4.94 3.69
CA LEU A 463 -10.46 -5.76 4.90
C LEU A 463 -9.18 -6.61 5.04
N ALA A 464 -8.60 -7.09 3.95
CA ALA A 464 -7.30 -7.76 3.98
C ALA A 464 -6.19 -6.78 4.38
N TYR A 465 -6.22 -5.54 3.85
CA TYR A 465 -5.31 -4.50 4.30
C TYR A 465 -5.53 -4.10 5.76
N TYR A 466 -6.75 -4.09 6.24
CA TYR A 466 -7.07 -3.88 7.66
C TYR A 466 -6.35 -4.90 8.56
N VAL A 467 -6.42 -6.19 8.19
CA VAL A 467 -5.68 -7.24 8.91
C VAL A 467 -4.17 -7.06 8.78
N GLU A 468 -3.65 -6.79 7.56
CA GLU A 468 -2.24 -6.50 7.32
C GLU A 468 -1.74 -5.34 8.17
N TRP A 469 -2.51 -4.24 8.23
CA TRP A 469 -2.16 -3.06 8.99
C TRP A 469 -1.96 -3.39 10.48
N HIS A 470 -2.92 -4.10 11.09
CA HIS A 470 -2.82 -4.53 12.48
C HIS A 470 -1.69 -5.53 12.74
N MET A 471 -1.46 -6.46 11.81
CA MET A 471 -0.32 -7.38 11.90
C MET A 471 1.00 -6.63 11.86
N ARG A 472 1.15 -5.66 10.96
CA ARG A 472 2.37 -4.84 10.86
C ARG A 472 2.62 -4.02 12.12
N GLN A 473 1.60 -3.47 12.75
CA GLN A 473 1.75 -2.76 14.01
C GLN A 473 2.26 -3.68 15.13
N ARG A 474 1.65 -4.84 15.26
CA ARG A 474 2.01 -5.80 16.33
C ARG A 474 3.35 -6.50 16.09
N LEU A 475 3.70 -6.73 14.85
CA LEU A 475 4.93 -7.39 14.44
C LEU A 475 6.06 -6.41 14.11
N ALA A 476 5.87 -5.11 14.35
CA ALA A 476 6.88 -4.08 14.08
C ALA A 476 8.28 -4.41 14.64
N PRO A 477 8.43 -5.01 15.85
CA PRO A 477 9.73 -5.43 16.35
C PRO A 477 10.47 -6.44 15.47
N LEU A 478 9.74 -7.26 14.69
CA LEU A 478 10.29 -8.27 13.78
C LEU A 478 10.49 -7.75 12.34
N LEU A 479 10.04 -6.52 12.06
CA LEU A 479 10.06 -5.94 10.72
C LEU A 479 11.08 -4.80 10.62
N PHE A 480 11.49 -4.48 9.39
CA PHE A 480 12.25 -3.25 9.07
C PHE A 480 11.40 -1.98 9.25
N ALA A 481 10.61 -1.92 10.32
CA ALA A 481 9.77 -0.78 10.65
C ALA A 481 10.46 0.11 11.68
N ASP A 482 10.24 1.40 11.58
CA ASP A 482 10.56 2.35 12.63
C ASP A 482 9.38 2.40 13.60
N GLU A 483 9.61 2.03 14.83
CA GLU A 483 8.58 1.95 15.88
C GLU A 483 8.34 3.29 16.57
N ARG A 484 9.26 4.26 16.40
CA ARG A 484 9.11 5.58 16.96
C ARG A 484 8.24 6.48 16.06
N GLU A 485 7.26 7.11 16.67
CA GLU A 485 6.44 8.13 16.01
C GLU A 485 7.04 9.54 16.19
N ASP A 486 7.66 9.80 17.34
CA ASP A 486 8.26 11.10 17.69
C ASP A 486 9.73 11.14 17.29
N LEU A 487 9.98 11.41 16.02
CA LEU A 487 11.34 11.57 15.52
C LEU A 487 11.78 13.03 15.58
N PRO A 488 13.06 13.29 15.97
CA PRO A 488 13.63 14.64 15.89
C PRO A 488 13.65 15.09 14.42
N GLY A 489 13.06 16.22 14.16
CA GLY A 489 12.97 16.84 12.85
C GLY A 489 11.70 17.68 12.77
N GLY A 490 11.78 18.85 12.13
CA GLY A 490 10.61 19.69 11.95
C GLY A 490 9.56 19.00 11.08
N PRO A 491 8.28 19.37 11.24
CA PRO A 491 7.18 18.78 10.48
C PRO A 491 7.33 19.02 8.97
N VAL A 492 8.11 20.02 8.57
CA VAL A 492 8.36 20.39 7.17
C VAL A 492 9.39 19.48 6.50
N SER A 493 10.44 19.08 7.24
CA SER A 493 11.52 18.24 6.70
C SER A 493 11.07 16.79 6.48
N PRO A 494 11.72 16.01 5.61
CA PRO A 494 11.48 14.59 5.51
C PRO A 494 11.73 13.90 6.85
N ARG A 495 10.85 12.97 7.21
CA ARG A 495 10.98 12.17 8.42
C ARG A 495 12.29 11.39 8.37
N GLN A 496 13.17 11.60 9.34
CA GLN A 496 14.38 10.80 9.52
C GLN A 496 14.04 9.51 10.26
N ARG A 497 14.76 8.44 9.95
CA ARG A 497 14.65 7.20 10.72
C ARG A 497 15.31 7.37 12.10
N SER A 498 14.72 6.76 13.13
CA SER A 498 15.31 6.73 14.46
C SER A 498 16.67 6.02 14.46
N GLU A 499 17.51 6.28 15.45
CA GLU A 499 18.81 5.58 15.59
C GLU A 499 18.60 4.08 15.81
N GLU A 500 17.52 3.70 16.51
CA GLU A 500 17.12 2.31 16.69
C GLU A 500 16.76 1.65 15.34
N ALA A 501 16.00 2.33 14.51
CA ALA A 501 15.65 1.82 13.19
C ALA A 501 16.88 1.74 12.25
N LYS A 502 17.81 2.70 12.35
CA LYS A 502 19.09 2.64 11.64
C LYS A 502 19.98 1.49 12.15
N ALA A 503 19.97 1.24 13.46
CA ALA A 503 20.67 0.10 14.04
C ALA A 503 20.08 -1.24 13.56
N LYS A 504 18.74 -1.37 13.55
CA LYS A 504 18.05 -2.51 12.96
C LYS A 504 18.44 -2.73 11.50
N ASP A 505 18.49 -1.67 10.68
CA ASP A 505 18.89 -1.77 9.26
C ASP A 505 20.31 -2.27 9.09
N ARG A 506 21.24 -1.85 9.97
CA ARG A 506 22.66 -2.28 9.95
C ARG A 506 22.85 -3.72 10.41
N THR A 507 22.25 -4.07 11.54
CA THR A 507 22.42 -5.42 12.13
C THR A 507 21.54 -6.47 11.47
N ARG A 508 20.44 -6.05 10.84
CA ARG A 508 19.38 -6.94 10.31
C ARG A 508 18.82 -7.91 11.36
N ARG A 509 18.89 -7.51 12.65
CA ARG A 509 18.44 -8.30 13.79
C ARG A 509 17.51 -7.50 14.70
N THR A 510 16.67 -8.20 15.44
CA THR A 510 15.78 -7.58 16.45
C THR A 510 16.59 -7.03 17.62
N GLN A 511 16.07 -6.00 18.29
CA GLN A 511 16.72 -5.40 19.45
C GLN A 511 16.78 -6.32 20.68
N GLN A 512 15.81 -7.21 20.84
CA GLN A 512 15.61 -8.03 22.04
C GLN A 512 16.05 -9.49 21.85
N GLY A 513 16.66 -9.84 20.75
CA GLY A 513 17.07 -11.21 20.48
C GLY A 513 17.75 -11.36 19.13
N ASP A 514 18.22 -12.56 18.89
CA ASP A 514 19.01 -12.89 17.70
C ASP A 514 18.16 -13.20 16.45
N LEU A 515 16.89 -12.82 16.47
CA LEU A 515 15.97 -13.10 15.36
C LEU A 515 16.27 -12.19 14.17
N PRO A 516 16.29 -12.73 12.94
CA PRO A 516 16.48 -11.93 11.75
C PRO A 516 15.29 -11.01 11.50
N LEU A 517 15.54 -9.76 11.14
CA LEU A 517 14.50 -8.86 10.64
C LEU A 517 14.09 -9.27 9.23
N GLN A 518 12.79 -9.16 8.97
CA GLN A 518 12.21 -9.57 7.70
C GLN A 518 11.30 -8.48 7.12
N SER A 519 11.07 -8.52 5.83
CA SER A 519 9.92 -7.83 5.26
C SER A 519 8.63 -8.55 5.68
N PHE A 520 7.50 -7.86 5.64
CA PHE A 520 6.23 -8.50 6.01
C PHE A 520 5.88 -9.72 5.13
N PRO A 521 6.09 -9.73 3.81
CA PRO A 521 5.91 -10.93 2.99
C PRO A 521 6.87 -12.06 3.37
N ASP A 522 8.14 -11.75 3.66
CA ASP A 522 9.12 -12.77 4.04
C ASP A 522 8.79 -13.39 5.40
N LEU A 523 8.31 -12.57 6.35
CA LEU A 523 7.83 -13.07 7.64
C LEU A 523 6.65 -14.02 7.48
N LEU A 524 5.66 -13.69 6.63
CA LEU A 524 4.57 -14.60 6.31
C LEU A 524 5.06 -15.88 5.62
N GLY A 525 6.06 -15.76 4.74
CA GLY A 525 6.75 -16.89 4.12
C GLY A 525 7.41 -17.81 5.15
N SER A 526 8.16 -17.23 6.10
CA SER A 526 8.80 -17.97 7.20
C SER A 526 7.76 -18.67 8.09
N LEU A 527 6.69 -17.98 8.44
CA LEU A 527 5.57 -18.60 9.19
C LEU A 527 4.88 -19.72 8.40
N SER A 528 4.83 -19.63 7.07
CA SER A 528 4.25 -20.67 6.23
C SER A 528 5.06 -21.97 6.22
N SER A 529 6.35 -21.94 6.62
CA SER A 529 7.16 -23.15 6.78
C SER A 529 6.74 -24.00 7.98
N LEU A 530 6.03 -23.42 8.96
CA LEU A 530 5.47 -24.17 10.08
C LEU A 530 4.26 -24.96 9.60
N ALA A 531 4.40 -26.28 9.61
CA ALA A 531 3.37 -27.22 9.13
C ALA A 531 2.66 -27.92 10.30
N ALA A 532 1.40 -28.29 10.07
CA ALA A 532 0.67 -29.24 10.90
C ALA A 532 0.39 -30.50 10.10
N MET A 533 0.43 -31.66 10.75
CA MET A 533 -0.08 -32.93 10.18
C MET A 533 -1.61 -33.00 10.43
N GLU A 534 -2.35 -33.34 9.40
CA GLU A 534 -3.79 -33.66 9.49
C GLU A 534 -4.04 -35.12 9.75
#